data_88e34a9cfe5c0ee721b7e54586013e20
#
_entry.id   88e34a9cfe5c0ee721b7e54586013e20
#
_cell.length_a   1.000
_cell.length_b   1.000
_cell.length_c   1.000
_cell.angle_alpha   90.00
_cell.angle_beta   90.00
_cell.angle_gamma   90.00
#
_symmetry.space_group_name_H-M   'P 1'
#
loop_
_entity.id
_entity.type
_entity.pdbx_description
1 polymer ?
#
loop_
_entity_poly.entity_id
_entity_poly.type
_entity_poly.pdbx_seq_one_letter_code
_entity_poly.pdbx_strand_id
1 'polypeptide(L)'
;MPTSGGYVSTTSLFLGPKQKTVLESVAPHFKYNLDLGFVYGIGEFLIVVLNFFHSLVGDWGFAIVLLTLLFKLLLSPLQIMQINSMVKMRKLQPKIQEIQDMHKNDQQKIGMEMMQLYKKEKFNPLAGCFPMIPQIPIFLAMFWVTREAFEFRGASFLWIPDLAESDPYMITPVLMGLMMYLSQMMMPKPPQSQGMQAQISRQMMIVFPPMLTLIFLFMPAGVVIYSVINMALSIIPQALILRSVDPDGR
;
A
#
# COMPACT_ATOMS: atom_id res chain seq x y z
N MET A 1 13.28 62.06 -29.91
CA MET A 1 13.00 61.86 -28.48
C MET A 1 12.29 60.53 -28.33
N PRO A 2 12.83 59.53 -27.68
CA PRO A 2 12.13 58.29 -27.49
C PRO A 2 11.08 58.48 -26.39
N THR A 3 9.81 58.26 -26.73
CA THR A 3 8.70 58.24 -25.78
C THR A 3 8.88 57.00 -24.88
N SER A 4 9.15 57.25 -23.61
CA SER A 4 9.18 56.17 -22.57
C SER A 4 7.76 55.63 -22.39
N GLY A 5 7.43 54.57 -23.13
CA GLY A 5 6.23 53.78 -22.87
C GLY A 5 6.40 53.07 -21.54
N GLY A 6 5.73 53.53 -20.50
CA GLY A 6 5.68 52.83 -19.23
C GLY A 6 4.85 51.55 -19.38
N TYR A 7 5.46 50.43 -19.09
CA TYR A 7 4.73 49.15 -18.99
C TYR A 7 4.10 49.06 -17.59
N VAL A 8 2.79 48.98 -17.51
CA VAL A 8 2.04 48.69 -16.28
C VAL A 8 1.94 47.18 -16.16
N SER A 9 2.66 46.58 -15.22
CA SER A 9 2.50 45.16 -14.88
C SER A 9 1.57 45.05 -13.67
N THR A 10 0.44 44.42 -13.83
CA THR A 10 -0.46 44.07 -12.72
C THR A 10 -0.14 42.66 -12.23
N THR A 11 0.29 42.56 -10.97
CA THR A 11 0.54 41.29 -10.30
C THR A 11 -0.58 41.08 -9.28
N SER A 12 -1.31 39.95 -9.41
CA SER A 12 -2.32 39.54 -8.43
C SER A 12 -1.70 38.56 -7.46
N LEU A 13 -1.82 38.84 -6.16
CA LEU A 13 -1.39 37.92 -5.10
C LEU A 13 -2.63 37.22 -4.52
N PHE A 14 -2.66 35.89 -4.63
CA PHE A 14 -3.68 35.07 -3.99
C PHE A 14 -3.17 34.53 -2.66
N LEU A 15 -3.90 34.80 -1.57
CA LEU A 15 -3.69 34.25 -0.23
C LEU A 15 -4.97 33.51 0.18
N GLY A 16 -4.89 32.18 0.22
CA GLY A 16 -6.05 31.35 0.54
C GLY A 16 -5.71 29.85 0.63
N PRO A 17 -6.70 29.02 1.02
CA PRO A 17 -6.49 27.57 1.13
C PRO A 17 -6.23 26.95 -0.24
N LYS A 18 -5.38 25.93 -0.27
CA LYS A 18 -5.10 25.13 -1.48
C LYS A 18 -6.24 24.14 -1.80
N GLN A 19 -7.48 24.62 -1.88
CA GLN A 19 -8.60 23.82 -2.32
C GLN A 19 -8.74 23.91 -3.85
N LYS A 20 -8.98 22.78 -4.51
CA LYS A 20 -9.10 22.69 -5.97
C LYS A 20 -10.16 23.67 -6.51
N THR A 21 -11.33 23.72 -5.89
CA THR A 21 -12.45 24.59 -6.28
C THR A 21 -12.08 26.07 -6.18
N VAL A 22 -11.37 26.46 -5.13
CA VAL A 22 -10.93 27.84 -4.90
C VAL A 22 -9.82 28.21 -5.89
N LEU A 23 -8.85 27.34 -6.11
CA LEU A 23 -7.75 27.56 -7.04
C LEU A 23 -8.23 27.70 -8.50
N GLU A 24 -9.19 26.88 -8.91
CA GLU A 24 -9.81 26.97 -10.26
C GLU A 24 -10.59 28.28 -10.48
N SER A 25 -11.16 28.84 -9.41
CA SER A 25 -11.87 30.14 -9.49
C SER A 25 -10.96 31.33 -9.62
N VAL A 26 -9.68 31.23 -9.19
CA VAL A 26 -8.71 32.33 -9.21
C VAL A 26 -8.05 32.48 -10.57
N ALA A 27 -7.57 31.41 -11.17
CA ALA A 27 -6.96 31.46 -12.48
C ALA A 27 -6.98 30.07 -13.17
N PRO A 28 -7.05 30.04 -14.53
CA PRO A 28 -6.88 28.81 -15.30
C PRO A 28 -5.52 28.16 -14.93
N HIS A 29 -5.52 26.84 -14.72
CA HIS A 29 -4.34 26.04 -14.36
C HIS A 29 -3.80 26.20 -12.93
N PHE A 30 -4.37 27.06 -12.06
CA PHE A 30 -3.93 27.20 -10.66
C PHE A 30 -4.15 25.92 -9.84
N LYS A 31 -5.03 25.03 -10.30
CA LYS A 31 -5.24 23.68 -9.72
C LYS A 31 -3.97 22.83 -9.72
N TYR A 32 -3.04 23.05 -10.65
CA TYR A 32 -1.78 22.29 -10.72
C TYR A 32 -0.77 22.71 -9.63
N ASN A 33 -1.08 23.72 -8.79
CA ASN A 33 -0.32 24.03 -7.59
C ASN A 33 -0.57 23.01 -6.44
N LEU A 34 -1.58 22.11 -6.58
CA LEU A 34 -1.66 20.93 -5.76
C LEU A 34 -0.58 19.94 -6.21
N ASP A 35 0.48 19.83 -5.39
CA ASP A 35 1.57 18.90 -5.69
C ASP A 35 1.18 17.47 -5.27
N LEU A 36 0.54 16.76 -6.17
CA LEU A 36 0.20 15.34 -6.00
C LEU A 36 1.30 14.41 -6.56
N GLY A 37 2.49 14.97 -6.82
CA GLY A 37 3.64 14.24 -7.32
C GLY A 37 3.40 13.62 -8.70
N PHE A 38 4.22 12.61 -9.04
CA PHE A 38 4.13 11.91 -10.34
C PHE A 38 2.84 11.06 -10.50
N VAL A 39 2.08 10.86 -9.43
CA VAL A 39 0.78 10.15 -9.41
C VAL A 39 -0.41 11.10 -9.46
N TYR A 40 -0.24 12.32 -9.99
CA TYR A 40 -1.26 13.38 -10.04
C TYR A 40 -2.63 12.88 -10.48
N GLY A 41 -2.71 12.14 -11.59
CA GLY A 41 -4.00 11.65 -12.12
C GLY A 41 -4.71 10.68 -11.17
N ILE A 42 -3.95 9.82 -10.46
CA ILE A 42 -4.52 8.92 -9.44
C ILE A 42 -4.95 9.73 -8.22
N GLY A 43 -4.13 10.69 -7.78
CA GLY A 43 -4.44 11.58 -6.65
C GLY A 43 -5.70 12.41 -6.90
N GLU A 44 -5.87 12.98 -8.09
CA GLU A 44 -7.06 13.72 -8.48
C GLU A 44 -8.32 12.82 -8.43
N PHE A 45 -8.22 11.60 -8.98
CA PHE A 45 -9.30 10.62 -8.91
C PHE A 45 -9.65 10.27 -7.45
N LEU A 46 -8.63 10.06 -6.59
CA LEU A 46 -8.86 9.78 -5.16
C LEU A 46 -9.59 10.91 -4.45
N ILE A 47 -9.21 12.17 -4.70
CA ILE A 47 -9.86 13.34 -4.11
C ILE A 47 -11.34 13.38 -4.53
N VAL A 48 -11.66 13.13 -5.79
CA VAL A 48 -13.05 13.11 -6.28
C VAL A 48 -13.86 12.04 -5.56
N VAL A 49 -13.33 10.81 -5.45
CA VAL A 49 -14.02 9.70 -4.78
C VAL A 49 -14.15 9.95 -3.27
N LEU A 50 -13.10 10.50 -2.63
CA LEU A 50 -13.13 10.86 -1.21
C LEU A 50 -14.17 11.94 -0.92
N ASN A 51 -14.25 12.99 -1.74
CA ASN A 51 -15.28 14.03 -1.63
C ASN A 51 -16.68 13.45 -1.77
N PHE A 52 -16.88 12.53 -2.73
CA PHE A 52 -18.16 11.83 -2.89
C PHE A 52 -18.53 11.05 -1.62
N PHE A 53 -17.62 10.25 -1.06
CA PHE A 53 -17.90 9.51 0.16
C PHE A 53 -18.08 10.43 1.37
N HIS A 54 -17.28 11.50 1.48
CA HIS A 54 -17.46 12.49 2.53
C HIS A 54 -18.84 13.15 2.47
N SER A 55 -19.36 13.44 1.28
CA SER A 55 -20.71 14.00 1.14
C SER A 55 -21.81 13.05 1.62
N LEU A 56 -21.56 11.74 1.65
CA LEU A 56 -22.50 10.72 2.13
C LEU A 56 -22.45 10.53 3.65
N VAL A 57 -21.23 10.56 4.23
CA VAL A 57 -21.03 10.18 5.64
C VAL A 57 -20.67 11.35 6.55
N GLY A 58 -20.26 12.49 5.98
CA GLY A 58 -19.91 13.71 6.73
C GLY A 58 -18.60 13.64 7.52
N ASP A 59 -17.81 12.59 7.35
CA ASP A 59 -16.55 12.36 8.08
C ASP A 59 -15.46 11.84 7.13
N TRP A 60 -14.25 12.42 7.22
CA TRP A 60 -13.14 12.09 6.34
C TRP A 60 -12.51 10.71 6.63
N GLY A 61 -12.46 10.31 7.89
CA GLY A 61 -11.96 8.99 8.27
C GLY A 61 -12.86 7.88 7.72
N PHE A 62 -14.18 8.02 7.86
CA PHE A 62 -15.12 7.07 7.23
C PHE A 62 -15.08 7.13 5.70
N ALA A 63 -14.82 8.27 5.10
CA ALA A 63 -14.61 8.37 3.65
C ALA A 63 -13.39 7.55 3.20
N ILE A 64 -12.28 7.56 3.96
CA ILE A 64 -11.10 6.71 3.73
C ILE A 64 -11.47 5.22 3.88
N VAL A 65 -12.28 4.85 4.88
CA VAL A 65 -12.77 3.46 5.03
C VAL A 65 -13.53 3.00 3.80
N LEU A 66 -14.50 3.80 3.34
CA LEU A 66 -15.32 3.48 2.15
C LEU A 66 -14.50 3.41 0.88
N LEU A 67 -13.55 4.34 0.69
CA LEU A 67 -12.59 4.29 -0.40
C LEU A 67 -11.80 2.98 -0.40
N THR A 68 -11.31 2.58 0.77
CA THR A 68 -10.53 1.34 0.92
C THR A 68 -11.39 0.12 0.58
N LEU A 69 -12.64 0.08 1.03
CA LEU A 69 -13.59 -0.98 0.67
C LEU A 69 -13.86 -1.03 -0.83
N LEU A 70 -14.07 0.12 -1.48
CA LEU A 70 -14.26 0.21 -2.92
C LEU A 70 -13.07 -0.38 -3.67
N PHE A 71 -11.84 0.04 -3.34
CA PHE A 71 -10.63 -0.51 -3.96
C PHE A 71 -10.45 -2.00 -3.68
N LYS A 72 -10.80 -2.46 -2.49
CA LYS A 72 -10.77 -3.89 -2.17
C LYS A 72 -11.72 -4.70 -3.03
N LEU A 73 -12.92 -4.22 -3.24
CA LEU A 73 -13.89 -4.88 -4.13
C LEU A 73 -13.40 -4.88 -5.58
N LEU A 74 -12.89 -3.75 -6.06
CA LEU A 74 -12.39 -3.60 -7.42
C LEU A 74 -11.16 -4.50 -7.68
N LEU A 75 -10.24 -4.59 -6.72
CA LEU A 75 -9.00 -5.35 -6.81
C LEU A 75 -9.14 -6.79 -6.26
N SER A 76 -10.34 -7.21 -5.86
CA SER A 76 -10.59 -8.56 -5.32
C SER A 76 -10.14 -9.70 -6.24
N PRO A 77 -10.32 -9.65 -7.59
CA PRO A 77 -9.84 -10.72 -8.45
C PRO A 77 -8.31 -10.87 -8.40
N LEU A 78 -7.55 -9.77 -8.31
CA LEU A 78 -6.10 -9.81 -8.15
C LEU A 78 -5.70 -10.41 -6.80
N GLN A 79 -6.43 -10.07 -5.75
CA GLN A 79 -6.19 -10.62 -4.40
C GLN A 79 -6.44 -12.12 -4.34
N ILE A 80 -7.48 -12.62 -4.99
CA ILE A 80 -7.75 -14.06 -5.10
C ILE A 80 -6.62 -14.77 -5.85
N MET A 81 -6.11 -14.20 -6.94
CA MET A 81 -4.94 -14.74 -7.65
C MET A 81 -3.71 -14.84 -6.74
N GLN A 82 -3.45 -13.83 -5.92
CA GLN A 82 -2.36 -13.83 -4.94
C GLN A 82 -2.50 -14.96 -3.92
N ILE A 83 -3.68 -15.10 -3.32
CA ILE A 83 -3.95 -16.12 -2.32
C ILE A 83 -3.81 -17.52 -2.94
N ASN A 84 -4.32 -17.73 -4.14
CA ASN A 84 -4.16 -18.99 -4.87
C ASN A 84 -2.69 -19.31 -5.17
N SER A 85 -1.88 -18.31 -5.51
CA SER A 85 -0.43 -18.48 -5.67
C SER A 85 0.25 -18.85 -4.36
N MET A 86 -0.15 -18.24 -3.25
CA MET A 86 0.36 -18.56 -1.91
C MET A 86 0.01 -19.99 -1.50
N VAL A 87 -1.21 -20.45 -1.76
CA VAL A 87 -1.66 -21.84 -1.53
C VAL A 87 -0.84 -22.83 -2.36
N LYS A 88 -0.62 -22.54 -3.65
CA LYS A 88 0.24 -23.37 -4.51
C LYS A 88 1.68 -23.43 -3.96
N MET A 89 2.24 -22.30 -3.53
CA MET A 89 3.57 -22.27 -2.94
C MET A 89 3.67 -23.14 -1.68
N ARG A 90 2.65 -23.10 -0.79
CA ARG A 90 2.60 -24.00 0.38
C ARG A 90 2.63 -25.47 0.00
N LYS A 91 1.84 -25.86 -0.99
CA LYS A 91 1.80 -27.26 -1.49
C LYS A 91 3.14 -27.71 -2.10
N LEU A 92 3.89 -26.78 -2.69
CA LEU A 92 5.21 -27.05 -3.26
C LEU A 92 6.34 -27.06 -2.23
N GLN A 93 6.10 -26.52 -1.03
CA GLN A 93 7.11 -26.36 0.03
C GLN A 93 7.83 -27.67 0.39
N PRO A 94 7.18 -28.85 0.57
CA PRO A 94 7.89 -30.09 0.84
C PRO A 94 8.83 -30.50 -0.31
N LYS A 95 8.40 -30.34 -1.58
CA LYS A 95 9.26 -30.64 -2.75
C LYS A 95 10.45 -29.69 -2.84
N ILE A 96 10.25 -28.41 -2.48
CA ILE A 96 11.32 -27.42 -2.43
C ILE A 96 12.34 -27.79 -1.35
N GLN A 97 11.88 -28.23 -0.16
CA GLN A 97 12.76 -28.67 0.89
C GLN A 97 13.56 -29.92 0.48
N GLU A 98 12.94 -30.88 -0.15
CA GLU A 98 13.61 -32.08 -0.69
C GLU A 98 14.74 -31.72 -1.68
N ILE A 99 14.50 -30.82 -2.64
CA ILE A 99 15.51 -30.33 -3.58
C ILE A 99 16.68 -29.66 -2.82
N GLN A 100 16.37 -28.87 -1.80
CA GLN A 100 17.37 -28.18 -1.03
C GLN A 100 18.22 -29.14 -0.16
N ASP A 101 17.59 -30.16 0.40
CA ASP A 101 18.27 -31.18 1.19
C ASP A 101 19.17 -32.09 0.35
N MET A 102 18.75 -32.38 -0.90
CA MET A 102 19.56 -33.14 -1.86
C MET A 102 20.81 -32.38 -2.33
N HIS A 103 20.73 -31.06 -2.46
CA HIS A 103 21.82 -30.25 -3.06
C HIS A 103 22.37 -29.17 -2.11
N LYS A 104 22.49 -29.45 -0.80
CA LYS A 104 22.84 -28.48 0.28
C LYS A 104 24.01 -27.55 -0.02
N ASN A 105 24.98 -27.98 -0.84
CA ASN A 105 26.20 -27.24 -1.14
C ASN A 105 26.27 -26.66 -2.57
N ASP A 106 25.25 -26.90 -3.41
CA ASP A 106 25.26 -26.48 -4.81
C ASP A 106 24.06 -25.57 -5.13
N GLN A 107 24.26 -24.27 -4.89
CA GLN A 107 23.23 -23.25 -5.11
C GLN A 107 22.77 -23.16 -6.58
N GLN A 108 23.65 -23.46 -7.53
CA GLN A 108 23.30 -23.42 -8.94
C GLN A 108 22.33 -24.56 -9.30
N LYS A 109 22.62 -25.78 -8.78
CA LYS A 109 21.70 -26.92 -8.98
C LYS A 109 20.35 -26.69 -8.31
N ILE A 110 20.33 -26.19 -7.05
CA ILE A 110 19.09 -25.82 -6.37
C ILE A 110 18.28 -24.85 -7.24
N GLY A 111 18.90 -23.80 -7.76
CA GLY A 111 18.22 -22.80 -8.60
C GLY A 111 17.65 -23.41 -9.90
N MET A 112 18.41 -24.28 -10.56
CA MET A 112 17.97 -24.94 -11.79
C MET A 112 16.80 -25.91 -11.54
N GLU A 113 16.90 -26.74 -10.51
CA GLU A 113 15.84 -27.71 -10.18
C GLU A 113 14.57 -27.02 -9.67
N MET A 114 14.70 -25.95 -8.87
CA MET A 114 13.55 -25.13 -8.48
C MET A 114 12.85 -24.53 -9.71
N MET A 115 13.62 -24.02 -10.68
CA MET A 115 13.03 -23.47 -11.91
C MET A 115 12.31 -24.56 -12.73
N GLN A 116 12.89 -25.78 -12.81
CA GLN A 116 12.24 -26.93 -13.44
C GLN A 116 10.97 -27.36 -12.72
N LEU A 117 11.00 -27.39 -11.37
CA LEU A 117 9.82 -27.67 -10.53
C LEU A 117 8.71 -26.66 -10.81
N TYR A 118 9.02 -25.35 -10.83
CA TYR A 118 8.04 -24.31 -11.12
C TYR A 118 7.45 -24.43 -12.53
N LYS A 119 8.27 -24.75 -13.53
CA LYS A 119 7.79 -25.03 -14.90
C LYS A 119 6.88 -26.26 -14.95
N LYS A 120 7.27 -27.35 -14.30
CA LYS A 120 6.50 -28.61 -14.25
C LYS A 120 5.15 -28.42 -13.60
N GLU A 121 5.10 -27.69 -12.49
CA GLU A 121 3.89 -27.43 -11.72
C GLU A 121 3.10 -26.21 -12.25
N LYS A 122 3.54 -25.61 -13.37
CA LYS A 122 2.92 -24.39 -13.96
C LYS A 122 2.73 -23.30 -12.91
N PHE A 123 3.72 -23.12 -12.05
CA PHE A 123 3.73 -22.12 -10.97
C PHE A 123 4.55 -20.91 -11.39
N ASN A 124 3.95 -19.71 -11.27
CA ASN A 124 4.67 -18.45 -11.50
C ASN A 124 4.92 -17.77 -10.14
N PRO A 125 6.17 -17.69 -9.66
CA PRO A 125 6.48 -17.04 -8.37
C PRO A 125 6.17 -15.54 -8.38
N LEU A 126 6.16 -14.89 -9.56
CA LEU A 126 5.83 -13.47 -9.69
C LEU A 126 4.33 -13.18 -9.52
N ALA A 127 3.46 -14.19 -9.66
CA ALA A 127 2.03 -14.00 -9.46
C ALA A 127 1.65 -13.62 -8.01
N GLY A 128 2.51 -13.97 -7.04
CA GLY A 128 2.33 -13.58 -5.64
C GLY A 128 2.59 -12.09 -5.36
N CYS A 129 3.44 -11.42 -6.14
CA CYS A 129 3.75 -10.00 -5.97
C CYS A 129 2.92 -9.09 -6.90
N PHE A 130 2.18 -9.65 -7.86
CA PHE A 130 1.40 -8.89 -8.84
C PHE A 130 0.43 -7.87 -8.22
N PRO A 131 -0.28 -8.17 -7.11
CA PRO A 131 -1.17 -7.20 -6.45
C PRO A 131 -0.46 -6.01 -5.82
N MET A 132 0.85 -6.07 -5.61
CA MET A 132 1.63 -4.93 -5.12
C MET A 132 1.79 -3.84 -6.20
N ILE A 133 1.71 -4.21 -7.49
CA ILE A 133 1.92 -3.29 -8.61
C ILE A 133 0.89 -2.14 -8.58
N PRO A 134 -0.44 -2.38 -8.51
CA PRO A 134 -1.41 -1.30 -8.37
C PRO A 134 -1.42 -0.68 -6.97
N GLN A 135 -0.99 -1.42 -5.94
CA GLN A 135 -1.00 -0.96 -4.56
C GLN A 135 -0.01 0.19 -4.30
N ILE A 136 1.19 0.13 -4.89
CA ILE A 136 2.22 1.16 -4.70
C ILE A 136 1.76 2.53 -5.22
N PRO A 137 1.26 2.69 -6.46
CA PRO A 137 0.72 3.96 -6.92
C PRO A 137 -0.43 4.50 -6.09
N ILE A 138 -1.35 3.62 -5.64
CA ILE A 138 -2.47 4.02 -4.77
C ILE A 138 -1.96 4.53 -3.42
N PHE A 139 -1.00 3.82 -2.81
CA PHE A 139 -0.40 4.22 -1.54
C PHE A 139 0.29 5.59 -1.65
N LEU A 140 1.09 5.79 -2.70
CA LEU A 140 1.77 7.07 -2.95
C LEU A 140 0.76 8.19 -3.21
N ALA A 141 -0.28 7.92 -3.98
CA ALA A 141 -1.33 8.91 -4.23
C ALA A 141 -2.08 9.28 -2.93
N MET A 142 -2.41 8.29 -2.08
CA MET A 142 -2.99 8.53 -0.76
C MET A 142 -2.08 9.36 0.14
N PHE A 143 -0.76 9.11 0.09
CA PHE A 143 0.22 9.89 0.85
C PHE A 143 0.19 11.36 0.44
N TRP A 144 0.28 11.64 -0.87
CA TRP A 144 0.24 13.01 -1.37
C TRP A 144 -1.09 13.69 -1.12
N VAL A 145 -2.21 12.99 -1.34
CA VAL A 145 -3.55 13.50 -1.09
C VAL A 145 -3.74 13.87 0.38
N THR A 146 -3.40 12.97 1.31
CA THR A 146 -3.59 13.23 2.74
C THR A 146 -2.71 14.37 3.25
N ARG A 147 -1.52 14.54 2.68
CA ARG A 147 -0.57 15.58 3.07
C ARG A 147 -0.89 16.95 2.48
N GLU A 148 -1.32 16.99 1.21
CA GLU A 148 -1.48 18.24 0.46
C GLU A 148 -2.90 18.77 0.44
N ALA A 149 -3.91 17.88 0.46
CA ALA A 149 -5.30 18.31 0.42
C ALA A 149 -5.71 18.99 1.72
N PHE A 150 -6.22 20.20 1.59
CA PHE A 150 -6.64 21.05 2.71
C PHE A 150 -7.74 20.39 3.56
N GLU A 151 -8.56 19.56 2.94
CA GLU A 151 -9.71 18.89 3.52
C GLU A 151 -9.36 17.94 4.66
N PHE A 152 -8.13 17.43 4.72
CA PHE A 152 -7.68 16.54 5.78
C PHE A 152 -7.06 17.26 6.97
N ARG A 153 -6.73 18.55 6.81
CA ARG A 153 -6.15 19.36 7.90
C ARG A 153 -7.19 19.69 8.94
N GLY A 154 -6.93 19.30 10.17
CA GLY A 154 -7.88 19.45 11.28
C GLY A 154 -9.09 18.50 11.19
N ALA A 155 -9.12 17.58 10.22
CA ALA A 155 -10.13 16.54 10.16
C ALA A 155 -9.82 15.47 11.21
N SER A 156 -10.67 15.35 12.21
CA SER A 156 -10.50 14.35 13.28
C SER A 156 -11.13 13.02 12.92
N PHE A 157 -10.55 11.92 13.41
CA PHE A 157 -11.14 10.60 13.30
C PHE A 157 -10.76 9.73 14.50
N LEU A 158 -11.74 9.19 15.21
CA LEU A 158 -11.56 8.42 16.45
C LEU A 158 -10.72 9.20 17.46
N TRP A 159 -9.50 8.75 17.75
CA TRP A 159 -8.54 9.40 18.68
C TRP A 159 -7.57 10.36 17.98
N ILE A 160 -7.61 10.46 16.65
CA ILE A 160 -6.70 11.25 15.86
C ILE A 160 -7.31 12.64 15.64
N PRO A 161 -6.64 13.71 16.09
CA PRO A 161 -7.17 15.07 15.95
C PRO A 161 -6.99 15.64 14.53
N ASP A 162 -6.02 15.17 13.77
CA ASP A 162 -5.69 15.63 12.42
C ASP A 162 -5.21 14.48 11.55
N LEU A 163 -5.95 14.20 10.46
CA LEU A 163 -5.60 13.12 9.52
C LEU A 163 -4.40 13.45 8.63
N ALA A 164 -4.05 14.73 8.47
CA ALA A 164 -2.88 15.16 7.71
C ALA A 164 -1.57 15.06 8.51
N GLU A 165 -1.66 14.98 9.84
CA GLU A 165 -0.53 14.83 10.76
C GLU A 165 -0.33 13.37 11.17
N SER A 166 0.81 13.08 11.81
CA SER A 166 1.08 11.74 12.37
C SER A 166 0.21 11.47 13.61
N ASP A 167 -0.09 10.20 13.87
CA ASP A 167 -0.87 9.78 15.06
C ASP A 167 -0.09 10.12 16.35
N PRO A 168 -0.59 11.03 17.20
CA PRO A 168 0.11 11.45 18.41
C PRO A 168 0.25 10.33 19.45
N TYR A 169 -0.64 9.34 19.42
CA TYR A 169 -0.61 8.20 20.34
C TYR A 169 0.11 6.98 19.77
N MET A 170 0.59 7.04 18.52
CA MET A 170 1.27 5.94 17.82
C MET A 170 0.46 4.65 17.72
N ILE A 171 -0.86 4.70 17.96
CA ILE A 171 -1.74 3.52 17.97
C ILE A 171 -1.85 2.94 16.55
N THR A 172 -2.07 3.80 15.53
CA THR A 172 -2.23 3.35 14.16
C THR A 172 -0.96 2.71 13.57
N PRO A 173 0.28 3.24 13.76
CA PRO A 173 1.49 2.57 13.32
C PRO A 173 1.74 1.24 14.01
N VAL A 174 1.48 1.16 15.32
CA VAL A 174 1.62 -0.10 16.08
C VAL A 174 0.61 -1.13 15.59
N LEU A 175 -0.63 -0.72 15.36
CA LEU A 175 -1.66 -1.58 14.80
C LEU A 175 -1.26 -2.08 13.40
N MET A 176 -0.68 -1.22 12.56
CA MET A 176 -0.13 -1.62 11.26
C MET A 176 0.96 -2.68 11.40
N GLY A 177 1.92 -2.49 12.31
CA GLY A 177 2.96 -3.48 12.60
C GLY A 177 2.38 -4.83 13.04
N LEU A 178 1.36 -4.80 13.91
CA LEU A 178 0.66 -6.01 14.34
C LEU A 178 -0.04 -6.72 13.18
N MET A 179 -0.75 -5.99 12.32
CA MET A 179 -1.39 -6.55 11.13
C MET A 179 -0.37 -7.16 10.16
N MET A 180 0.78 -6.51 9.97
CA MET A 180 1.87 -7.05 9.16
C MET A 180 2.42 -8.34 9.76
N TYR A 181 2.62 -8.41 11.06
CA TYR A 181 3.09 -9.60 11.75
C TYR A 181 2.08 -10.76 11.62
N LEU A 182 0.79 -10.49 11.83
CA LEU A 182 -0.27 -11.48 11.63
C LEU A 182 -0.32 -12.00 10.19
N SER A 183 -0.22 -11.12 9.21
CA SER A 183 -0.16 -11.50 7.79
C SER A 183 1.06 -12.36 7.48
N GLN A 184 2.22 -12.06 8.09
CA GLN A 184 3.43 -12.86 7.93
C GLN A 184 3.33 -14.26 8.51
N MET A 185 2.68 -14.42 9.67
CA MET A 185 2.45 -15.76 10.26
C MET A 185 1.67 -16.67 9.31
N MET A 186 0.87 -16.09 8.42
CA MET A 186 0.07 -16.83 7.45
C MET A 186 0.84 -17.15 6.16
N MET A 187 1.99 -16.52 5.93
CA MET A 187 2.83 -16.81 4.77
C MET A 187 3.57 -18.15 4.92
N PRO A 188 3.82 -18.85 3.79
CA PRO A 188 4.70 -20.03 3.82
C PRO A 188 6.08 -19.62 4.32
N LYS A 189 6.62 -20.44 5.24
CA LYS A 189 7.97 -20.20 5.77
C LYS A 189 9.00 -20.22 4.62
N PRO A 190 9.96 -19.28 4.61
CA PRO A 190 11.04 -19.32 3.63
C PRO A 190 11.83 -20.63 3.79
N PRO A 191 12.39 -21.15 2.71
CA PRO A 191 13.21 -22.35 2.75
C PRO A 191 14.36 -22.23 3.74
N GLN A 192 14.66 -23.28 4.48
CA GLN A 192 15.74 -23.30 5.48
C GLN A 192 17.14 -23.49 4.85
N SER A 193 17.26 -23.40 3.54
CA SER A 193 18.56 -23.52 2.86
C SER A 193 19.54 -22.43 3.31
N GLN A 194 20.83 -22.78 3.37
CA GLN A 194 21.91 -21.84 3.73
C GLN A 194 22.27 -20.86 2.59
N GLY A 195 21.50 -20.85 1.51
CA GLY A 195 21.75 -19.98 0.37
C GLY A 195 21.47 -18.51 0.65
N MET A 196 22.24 -17.63 0.00
CA MET A 196 22.11 -16.17 0.13
C MET A 196 20.66 -15.71 -0.09
N GLN A 197 19.92 -16.31 -1.03
CA GLN A 197 18.53 -15.94 -1.33
C GLN A 197 17.55 -16.31 -0.21
N ALA A 198 17.73 -17.47 0.44
CA ALA A 198 16.95 -17.88 1.59
C ALA A 198 17.26 -17.02 2.81
N GLN A 199 18.53 -16.64 2.99
CA GLN A 199 18.95 -15.75 4.05
C GLN A 199 18.38 -14.34 3.88
N ILE A 200 18.42 -13.78 2.67
CA ILE A 200 17.79 -12.49 2.34
C ILE A 200 16.28 -12.56 2.59
N SER A 201 15.58 -13.60 2.13
CA SER A 201 14.14 -13.76 2.35
C SER A 201 13.79 -13.84 3.83
N ARG A 202 14.60 -14.55 4.63
CA ARG A 202 14.42 -14.64 6.08
C ARG A 202 14.68 -13.31 6.79
N GLN A 203 15.73 -12.59 6.40
CA GLN A 203 16.02 -11.26 6.93
C GLN A 203 14.93 -10.26 6.57
N MET A 204 14.44 -10.24 5.31
CA MET A 204 13.32 -9.40 4.92
C MET A 204 12.07 -9.71 5.73
N MET A 205 11.79 -10.97 6.03
CA MET A 205 10.63 -11.35 6.84
C MET A 205 10.72 -10.84 8.27
N ILE A 206 11.90 -10.78 8.87
CA ILE A 206 12.11 -10.34 10.27
C ILE A 206 12.27 -8.82 10.37
N VAL A 207 13.03 -8.21 9.45
CA VAL A 207 13.45 -6.80 9.53
C VAL A 207 12.42 -5.86 8.91
N PHE A 208 11.73 -6.31 7.86
CA PHE A 208 10.82 -5.47 7.08
C PHE A 208 9.61 -4.93 7.88
N PRO A 209 8.88 -5.72 8.71
CA PRO A 209 7.77 -5.19 9.50
C PRO A 209 8.16 -4.12 10.51
N PRO A 210 9.17 -4.32 11.37
CA PRO A 210 9.56 -3.26 12.31
C PRO A 210 10.11 -2.02 11.60
N MET A 211 10.84 -2.18 10.50
CA MET A 211 11.32 -1.07 9.70
C MET A 211 10.15 -0.25 9.11
N LEU A 212 9.15 -0.91 8.53
CA LEU A 212 7.96 -0.22 8.02
C LEU A 212 7.15 0.42 9.15
N THR A 213 7.01 -0.24 10.29
CA THR A 213 6.33 0.35 11.46
C THR A 213 7.00 1.67 11.85
N LEU A 214 8.34 1.72 11.88
CA LEU A 214 9.09 2.96 12.16
C LEU A 214 8.84 4.05 11.11
N ILE A 215 8.74 3.68 9.83
CA ILE A 215 8.42 4.63 8.76
C ILE A 215 7.00 5.19 8.95
N PHE A 216 6.04 4.34 9.30
CA PHE A 216 4.64 4.74 9.51
C PHE A 216 4.45 5.68 10.71
N LEU A 217 5.39 5.73 11.67
CA LEU A 217 5.36 6.71 12.78
C LEU A 217 5.42 8.16 12.29
N PHE A 218 6.05 8.40 11.14
CA PHE A 218 6.23 9.75 10.59
C PHE A 218 5.27 10.05 9.44
N MET A 219 4.37 9.14 9.13
CA MET A 219 3.40 9.31 8.04
C MET A 219 2.10 9.94 8.53
N PRO A 220 1.39 10.67 7.63
CA PRO A 220 0.05 11.17 7.93
C PRO A 220 -0.89 10.04 8.37
N ALA A 221 -1.67 10.28 9.42
CA ALA A 221 -2.54 9.27 10.01
C ALA A 221 -3.58 8.72 9.02
N GLY A 222 -4.08 9.54 8.09
CA GLY A 222 -5.00 9.10 7.05
C GLY A 222 -4.43 8.01 6.14
N VAL A 223 -3.12 8.08 5.80
CA VAL A 223 -2.43 7.02 5.02
C VAL A 223 -2.28 5.75 5.84
N VAL A 224 -1.95 5.90 7.13
CA VAL A 224 -1.78 4.74 8.02
C VAL A 224 -3.12 4.03 8.23
N ILE A 225 -4.21 4.78 8.44
CA ILE A 225 -5.58 4.24 8.54
C ILE A 225 -5.94 3.46 7.28
N TYR A 226 -5.76 4.07 6.10
CA TYR A 226 -5.95 3.39 4.82
C TYR A 226 -5.18 2.06 4.78
N SER A 227 -3.92 2.07 5.18
CA SER A 227 -3.03 0.91 5.14
C SER A 227 -3.47 -0.19 6.12
N VAL A 228 -3.84 0.18 7.35
CA VAL A 228 -4.35 -0.74 8.39
C VAL A 228 -5.63 -1.43 7.91
N ILE A 229 -6.60 -0.67 7.41
CA ILE A 229 -7.88 -1.20 6.92
C ILE A 229 -7.64 -2.11 5.71
N ASN A 230 -6.81 -1.68 4.77
CA ASN A 230 -6.44 -2.46 3.60
C ASN A 230 -5.79 -3.80 4.00
N MET A 231 -4.91 -3.81 5.00
CA MET A 231 -4.27 -5.03 5.51
C MET A 231 -5.27 -5.92 6.24
N ALA A 232 -6.10 -5.37 7.14
CA ALA A 232 -7.13 -6.10 7.86
C ALA A 232 -8.10 -6.81 6.91
N LEU A 233 -8.57 -6.10 5.87
CA LEU A 233 -9.43 -6.66 4.83
C LEU A 233 -8.71 -7.72 3.97
N SER A 234 -7.37 -7.72 3.91
CA SER A 234 -6.59 -8.75 3.21
C SER A 234 -6.45 -10.03 4.04
N ILE A 235 -6.31 -9.90 5.35
CA ILE A 235 -6.10 -11.03 6.27
C ILE A 235 -7.34 -11.94 6.30
N ILE A 236 -8.55 -11.39 6.25
CA ILE A 236 -9.80 -12.15 6.35
C ILE A 236 -9.90 -13.23 5.25
N PRO A 237 -9.91 -12.91 3.95
CA PRO A 237 -10.00 -13.91 2.91
C PRO A 237 -8.78 -14.84 2.87
N GLN A 238 -7.59 -14.32 3.21
CA GLN A 238 -6.39 -15.13 3.32
C GLN A 238 -6.53 -16.20 4.40
N ALA A 239 -7.04 -15.86 5.58
CA ALA A 239 -7.28 -16.80 6.68
C ALA A 239 -8.31 -17.87 6.31
N LEU A 240 -9.41 -17.47 5.69
CA LEU A 240 -10.48 -18.37 5.30
C LEU A 240 -10.00 -19.39 4.26
N ILE A 241 -9.32 -18.94 3.22
CA ILE A 241 -8.82 -19.82 2.15
C ILE A 241 -7.73 -20.76 2.67
N LEU A 242 -6.81 -20.26 3.50
CA LEU A 242 -5.75 -21.09 4.07
C LEU A 242 -6.31 -22.18 4.98
N ARG A 243 -7.31 -21.88 5.82
CA ARG A 243 -8.00 -22.88 6.65
C ARG A 243 -8.74 -23.96 5.82
N SER A 244 -9.30 -23.58 4.66
CA SER A 244 -9.97 -24.54 3.80
C SER A 244 -9.02 -25.51 3.08
N VAL A 245 -7.74 -25.09 2.90
CA VAL A 245 -6.72 -25.88 2.20
C VAL A 245 -5.88 -26.74 3.15
N ASP A 246 -5.66 -26.25 4.36
CA ASP A 246 -4.86 -26.89 5.40
C ASP A 246 -5.58 -26.80 6.75
N PRO A 247 -6.60 -27.64 6.99
CA PRO A 247 -7.40 -27.60 8.20
C PRO A 247 -6.60 -27.96 9.46
N ASP A 248 -5.50 -28.72 9.33
CA ASP A 248 -4.69 -29.20 10.46
C ASP A 248 -3.47 -28.31 10.77
N GLY A 249 -3.21 -27.27 9.98
CA GLY A 249 -2.17 -26.29 10.26
C GLY A 249 -0.73 -26.80 10.27
N ARG A 250 -0.45 -27.91 9.54
CA ARG A 250 0.90 -28.55 9.46
C ARG A 250 1.69 -28.06 8.26
#